data_8be556690afc8ca0d9207edb4f683bd0
#
_entry.id   8be556690afc8ca0d9207edb4f683bd0
#
_cell.length_a   1.000
_cell.length_b   1.000
_cell.length_c   1.000
_cell.angle_alpha   90.00
_cell.angle_beta   90.00
_cell.angle_gamma   90.00
#
_symmetry.space_group_name_H-M   'P 1'
#
loop_
_entity.id
_entity.type
_entity.pdbx_description
1 polymer ?
#
loop_
_entity_poly.entity_id
_entity_poly.type
_entity_poly.pdbx_seq_one_letter_code
_entity_poly.pdbx_strand_id
1 'polypeptide(L)'
;MRKFLYMLLLFCFPFAPFLSAQPYTLEDCKQMALEHNARLKEKQLDQEVAQLMRKEALSYFLPNVSLAGMGFQAAAPIMEIDMGMLGNMAMYEKGVFAGVVLFQPVFMGGKLLYANRLANTGIQAAGLFATMMKEEILAETVEYYWLLYSLYEKRNTVRIMSQLLDTLAKDVEQANKAGLLNKNEVLKVRLQKNTLESKSVELENGIFLATMALARQMGIQVNDLEQFEVQYPLDPPITDPMELYVEPTSVIHQRTEYKLLTLGENAAALERKVETSSYLPKAGVSAMYYYENFLAKDKWNGVVMAGVQIPITDWYRGSLAIKQKRIAEQQARLTKEDGQQQLLMQIQQAWGTLLESYQKYMLAEMALDSSQENARLNEDYFHAGTVNLTELLLARGLLQESRDKRIDAIKDYQLAKSTYLQVTGR
;
A
#
# COMPACT_ATOMS: atom_id res chain seq x y z
N MET A 1 -62.42 27.30 -26.45
CA MET A 1 -60.97 27.27 -26.69
C MET A 1 -60.21 26.79 -25.46
N ARG A 2 -60.46 25.54 -24.98
CA ARG A 2 -59.82 25.01 -23.77
C ARG A 2 -59.55 23.49 -23.82
N LYS A 3 -59.48 22.86 -24.98
CA LYS A 3 -59.27 21.41 -25.21
C LYS A 3 -58.15 21.08 -26.20
N PHE A 4 -57.24 22.03 -26.51
CA PHE A 4 -56.12 21.77 -27.48
C PHE A 4 -54.72 21.87 -26.86
N LEU A 5 -54.60 21.91 -25.51
CA LEU A 5 -53.29 22.12 -24.84
C LEU A 5 -52.81 20.85 -24.09
N TYR A 6 -53.40 19.69 -24.29
CA TYR A 6 -52.98 18.43 -23.62
C TYR A 6 -52.35 17.38 -24.54
N MET A 7 -52.03 17.71 -25.78
CA MET A 7 -51.57 16.71 -26.76
C MET A 7 -50.14 16.96 -27.25
N LEU A 8 -49.32 17.72 -26.49
CA LEU A 8 -47.93 18.00 -26.87
C LEU A 8 -46.88 17.74 -25.76
N LEU A 9 -47.21 16.83 -24.80
CA LEU A 9 -46.35 16.51 -23.65
C LEU A 9 -46.00 15.02 -23.56
N LEU A 10 -45.95 14.35 -24.71
CA LEU A 10 -45.65 12.90 -24.76
C LEU A 10 -44.69 12.63 -25.92
N PHE A 11 -43.41 13.06 -25.81
CA PHE A 11 -42.30 12.47 -26.55
C PHE A 11 -40.97 13.21 -26.23
N CYS A 12 -40.61 13.26 -24.94
CA CYS A 12 -39.22 13.46 -24.54
C CYS A 12 -38.86 12.31 -23.59
N PHE A 13 -38.83 11.08 -24.09
CA PHE A 13 -37.99 10.04 -23.48
C PHE A 13 -36.56 10.46 -23.78
N PRO A 14 -35.72 10.76 -22.78
CA PRO A 14 -34.30 10.84 -23.04
C PRO A 14 -33.88 9.43 -23.45
N PHE A 15 -33.47 9.28 -24.69
CA PHE A 15 -32.68 8.17 -25.17
C PHE A 15 -31.40 8.21 -24.33
N ALA A 16 -31.41 7.58 -23.17
CA ALA A 16 -30.20 7.32 -22.43
C ALA A 16 -29.35 6.47 -23.38
N PRO A 17 -28.18 6.96 -23.84
CA PRO A 17 -27.30 6.09 -24.59
C PRO A 17 -27.03 4.91 -23.66
N PHE A 18 -27.27 3.69 -24.11
CA PHE A 18 -26.67 2.52 -23.53
C PHE A 18 -25.16 2.80 -23.57
N LEU A 19 -24.61 3.28 -22.47
CA LEU A 19 -23.16 3.25 -22.28
C LEU A 19 -22.80 1.76 -22.26
N SER A 20 -22.47 1.25 -23.45
CA SER A 20 -21.71 0.01 -23.55
C SER A 20 -20.46 0.26 -22.72
N ALA A 21 -20.34 -0.42 -21.59
CA ALA A 21 -19.16 -0.31 -20.76
C ALA A 21 -17.97 -0.68 -21.66
N GLN A 22 -17.11 0.31 -21.95
CA GLN A 22 -15.89 0.02 -22.69
C GLN A 22 -15.01 -0.86 -21.80
N PRO A 23 -14.44 -1.95 -22.34
CA PRO A 23 -13.58 -2.82 -21.56
C PRO A 23 -12.35 -2.03 -21.06
N TYR A 24 -11.98 -2.24 -19.80
CA TYR A 24 -10.90 -1.52 -19.14
C TYR A 24 -9.53 -1.94 -19.68
N THR A 25 -8.73 -0.97 -20.08
CA THR A 25 -7.30 -1.16 -20.38
C THR A 25 -6.47 -1.22 -19.11
N LEU A 26 -5.20 -1.61 -19.18
CA LEU A 26 -4.29 -1.59 -18.04
C LEU A 26 -4.18 -0.19 -17.40
N GLU A 27 -4.13 0.85 -18.22
CA GLU A 27 -4.02 2.24 -17.72
C GLU A 27 -5.32 2.68 -17.03
N ASP A 28 -6.49 2.29 -17.53
CA ASP A 28 -7.78 2.53 -16.88
C ASP A 28 -7.84 1.83 -15.51
N CYS A 29 -7.38 0.56 -15.45
CA CYS A 29 -7.30 -0.18 -14.18
C CYS A 29 -6.40 0.52 -13.17
N LYS A 30 -5.22 0.99 -13.59
CA LYS A 30 -4.29 1.73 -12.73
C LYS A 30 -4.90 3.04 -12.24
N GLN A 31 -5.52 3.81 -13.13
CA GLN A 31 -6.15 5.09 -12.77
C GLN A 31 -7.27 4.88 -11.73
N MET A 32 -8.19 3.94 -12.00
CA MET A 32 -9.28 3.64 -11.08
C MET A 32 -8.77 3.13 -9.72
N ALA A 33 -7.73 2.29 -9.72
CA ALA A 33 -7.12 1.83 -8.49
C ALA A 33 -6.57 3.00 -7.66
N LEU A 34 -5.92 3.99 -8.29
CA LEU A 34 -5.42 5.18 -7.58
C LEU A 34 -6.53 6.10 -7.06
N GLU A 35 -7.66 6.18 -7.74
CA GLU A 35 -8.77 7.05 -7.35
C GLU A 35 -9.66 6.45 -6.25
N HIS A 36 -9.86 5.14 -6.28
CA HIS A 36 -10.90 4.49 -5.47
C HIS A 36 -10.38 3.54 -4.40
N ASN A 37 -9.09 3.14 -4.41
CA ASN A 37 -8.55 2.17 -3.47
C ASN A 37 -8.61 2.69 -2.02
N ALA A 38 -9.23 1.90 -1.13
CA ALA A 38 -9.40 2.25 0.28
C ALA A 38 -8.08 2.37 1.04
N ARG A 39 -7.07 1.52 0.72
CA ARG A 39 -5.74 1.54 1.36
C ARG A 39 -5.00 2.84 1.06
N LEU A 40 -5.14 3.38 -0.16
CA LEU A 40 -4.53 4.67 -0.52
C LEU A 40 -5.23 5.82 0.21
N LYS A 41 -6.56 5.80 0.30
CA LYS A 41 -7.33 6.80 1.07
C LYS A 41 -6.95 6.79 2.55
N GLU A 42 -6.75 5.61 3.14
CA GLU A 42 -6.25 5.48 4.51
C GLU A 42 -4.89 6.17 4.69
N LYS A 43 -3.93 5.98 3.77
CA LYS A 43 -2.62 6.63 3.84
C LYS A 43 -2.68 8.15 3.60
N GLN A 44 -3.65 8.64 2.84
CA GLN A 44 -3.92 10.07 2.72
C GLN A 44 -4.44 10.66 4.04
N LEU A 45 -5.32 9.94 4.76
CA LEU A 45 -5.76 10.34 6.10
C LEU A 45 -4.61 10.33 7.12
N ASP A 46 -3.70 9.35 7.06
CA ASP A 46 -2.48 9.36 7.88
C ASP A 46 -1.63 10.63 7.65
N GLN A 47 -1.59 11.12 6.40
CA GLN A 47 -0.91 12.37 6.08
C GLN A 47 -1.62 13.59 6.68
N GLU A 48 -2.95 13.62 6.72
CA GLU A 48 -3.70 14.67 7.41
C GLU A 48 -3.45 14.62 8.93
N VAL A 49 -3.41 13.43 9.53
CA VAL A 49 -3.05 13.25 10.95
C VAL A 49 -1.66 13.81 11.24
N ALA A 50 -0.67 13.54 10.38
CA ALA A 50 0.68 14.08 10.54
C ALA A 50 0.70 15.62 10.46
N GLN A 51 -0.13 16.24 9.61
CA GLN A 51 -0.29 17.69 9.54
C GLN A 51 -0.91 18.25 10.83
N LEU A 52 -1.90 17.56 11.41
CA LEU A 52 -2.51 17.95 12.68
C LEU A 52 -1.50 17.83 13.83
N MET A 53 -0.70 16.77 13.87
CA MET A 53 0.38 16.61 14.86
C MET A 53 1.41 17.76 14.80
N ARG A 54 1.71 18.26 13.60
CA ARG A 54 2.57 19.46 13.46
C ARG A 54 1.88 20.71 14.00
N LYS A 55 0.59 20.91 13.72
CA LYS A 55 -0.17 22.04 14.27
C LYS A 55 -0.23 21.96 15.79
N GLU A 56 -0.40 20.77 16.35
CA GLU A 56 -0.32 20.52 17.78
C GLU A 56 1.07 20.88 18.32
N ALA A 57 2.16 20.43 17.69
CA ALA A 57 3.53 20.79 18.08
C ALA A 57 3.78 22.31 18.04
N LEU A 58 3.15 23.03 17.12
CA LEU A 58 3.19 24.50 17.07
C LEU A 58 2.38 25.14 18.21
N SER A 59 1.28 24.53 18.64
CA SER A 59 0.44 25.09 19.71
C SER A 59 1.16 25.16 21.05
N TYR A 60 2.19 24.33 21.27
CA TYR A 60 3.02 24.42 22.48
C TYR A 60 3.87 25.70 22.58
N PHE A 61 3.99 26.48 21.50
CA PHE A 61 4.57 27.83 21.54
C PHE A 61 3.59 28.91 22.05
N LEU A 62 2.30 28.60 22.07
CA LEU A 62 1.26 29.55 22.47
C LEU A 62 1.09 29.55 24.02
N PRO A 63 0.51 30.64 24.58
CA PRO A 63 0.14 30.65 25.98
C PRO A 63 -0.88 29.54 26.27
N ASN A 64 -0.62 28.80 27.36
CA ASN A 64 -1.59 27.88 27.93
C ASN A 64 -2.43 28.63 28.99
N VAL A 65 -3.75 28.62 28.83
CA VAL A 65 -4.70 29.19 29.79
C VAL A 65 -5.51 28.06 30.41
N SER A 66 -5.50 27.99 31.73
CA SER A 66 -6.22 26.99 32.49
C SER A 66 -6.97 27.59 33.68
N LEU A 67 -8.07 26.96 34.06
CA LEU A 67 -8.76 27.25 35.31
C LEU A 67 -8.22 26.29 36.36
N ALA A 68 -7.75 26.84 37.51
CA ALA A 68 -7.29 26.06 38.63
C ALA A 68 -8.13 26.37 39.84
N GLY A 69 -8.49 25.37 40.64
CA GLY A 69 -9.23 25.53 41.87
C GLY A 69 -8.78 24.51 42.92
N MET A 70 -8.67 24.95 44.15
CA MET A 70 -8.30 24.11 45.30
C MET A 70 -9.09 24.57 46.53
N GLY A 71 -9.63 23.63 47.28
CA GLY A 71 -10.19 23.83 48.58
C GLY A 71 -9.46 22.96 49.61
N PHE A 72 -9.21 23.46 50.80
CA PHE A 72 -8.60 22.69 51.86
C PHE A 72 -9.30 22.96 53.19
N GLN A 73 -9.21 21.98 54.09
CA GLN A 73 -9.58 22.08 55.48
C GLN A 73 -8.50 21.34 56.27
N ALA A 74 -7.82 22.08 57.19
CA ALA A 74 -6.81 21.52 58.06
C ALA A 74 -7.43 21.04 59.38
N ALA A 75 -6.87 20.00 59.98
CA ALA A 75 -7.27 19.49 61.28
C ALA A 75 -6.82 20.38 62.39
N ALA A 76 -5.81 21.26 62.19
CA ALA A 76 -5.32 22.29 63.07
C ALA A 76 -4.84 23.48 62.20
N PRO A 77 -4.76 24.71 62.71
CA PRO A 77 -4.26 25.85 61.98
C PRO A 77 -2.88 25.60 61.39
N ILE A 78 -2.71 25.92 60.07
CA ILE A 78 -1.41 25.75 59.39
C ILE A 78 -0.39 26.76 59.89
N MET A 79 -0.85 27.90 60.35
CA MET A 79 -0.01 28.94 60.92
C MET A 79 -0.72 29.55 62.17
N GLU A 80 0.01 29.68 63.26
CA GLU A 80 -0.41 30.41 64.43
C GLU A 80 0.56 31.55 64.67
N ILE A 81 0.02 32.74 64.93
CA ILE A 81 0.80 33.94 65.30
C ILE A 81 0.53 34.20 66.72
N ASP A 82 1.55 34.14 67.58
CA ASP A 82 1.49 34.57 68.97
C ASP A 82 1.50 36.13 69.08
N MET A 83 0.40 36.68 69.52
CA MET A 83 0.23 38.12 69.69
C MET A 83 0.45 38.53 71.13
N GLY A 84 1.14 37.74 71.93
CA GLY A 84 1.47 38.01 73.33
C GLY A 84 0.22 38.15 74.22
N MET A 85 -0.01 39.32 74.86
CA MET A 85 -1.18 39.57 75.70
C MET A 85 -2.54 39.43 75.02
N LEU A 86 -2.59 39.36 73.63
CA LEU A 86 -3.81 39.26 72.85
C LEU A 86 -4.13 37.78 72.41
N GLY A 87 -3.31 36.82 72.85
CA GLY A 87 -3.48 35.39 72.50
C GLY A 87 -2.96 34.99 71.12
N ASN A 88 -3.11 33.70 70.79
CA ASN A 88 -2.71 33.14 69.47
C ASN A 88 -3.77 33.43 68.45
N MET A 89 -3.35 33.95 67.31
CA MET A 89 -4.22 34.09 66.12
C MET A 89 -3.99 32.92 65.15
N ALA A 90 -5.00 32.06 65.07
CA ALA A 90 -4.99 30.92 64.11
C ALA A 90 -5.25 31.38 62.66
N MET A 91 -4.41 30.94 61.74
CA MET A 91 -4.52 31.29 60.32
C MET A 91 -4.48 30.05 59.47
N TYR A 92 -5.21 30.10 58.37
CA TYR A 92 -5.23 29.03 57.34
C TYR A 92 -5.78 27.68 57.86
N GLU A 93 -6.92 27.68 58.56
CA GLU A 93 -7.63 26.42 58.92
C GLU A 93 -8.41 25.84 57.75
N LYS A 94 -9.01 26.65 56.94
CA LYS A 94 -9.77 26.27 55.75
C LYS A 94 -9.70 27.38 54.71
N GLY A 95 -9.86 27.01 53.46
CA GLY A 95 -9.89 28.01 52.44
C GLY A 95 -10.18 27.43 51.03
N VAL A 96 -10.56 28.32 50.17
CA VAL A 96 -10.77 28.04 48.75
C VAL A 96 -9.88 28.98 47.93
N PHE A 97 -9.28 28.42 46.93
CA PHE A 97 -8.53 29.13 45.92
C PHE A 97 -9.14 28.75 44.58
N ALA A 98 -9.48 29.71 43.71
CA ALA A 98 -9.92 29.47 42.37
C ALA A 98 -9.47 30.61 41.44
N GLY A 99 -8.94 30.30 40.29
CA GLY A 99 -8.44 31.33 39.40
C GLY A 99 -8.07 30.87 38.03
N VAL A 100 -7.83 31.84 37.16
CA VAL A 100 -7.31 31.63 35.80
C VAL A 100 -5.79 31.73 35.86
N VAL A 101 -5.12 30.73 35.32
CA VAL A 101 -3.66 30.68 35.21
C VAL A 101 -3.28 30.68 33.70
N LEU A 102 -2.42 31.61 33.34
CA LEU A 102 -1.81 31.69 32.01
C LEU A 102 -0.33 31.34 32.17
N PHE A 103 0.16 30.45 31.33
CA PHE A 103 1.59 30.13 31.23
C PHE A 103 2.08 30.27 29.80
N GLN A 104 3.12 31.10 29.58
CA GLN A 104 3.79 31.30 28.30
C GLN A 104 5.23 30.78 28.39
N PRO A 105 5.58 29.69 27.68
CA PRO A 105 6.97 29.30 27.56
C PRO A 105 7.72 30.31 26.68
N VAL A 106 8.81 30.90 27.21
CA VAL A 106 9.69 31.82 26.47
C VAL A 106 10.89 31.07 25.89
N PHE A 107 11.47 30.20 26.73
CA PHE A 107 12.60 29.36 26.34
C PHE A 107 12.50 27.97 26.99
N MET A 108 12.59 26.92 26.18
CA MET A 108 12.49 25.53 26.67
C MET A 108 13.72 24.71 26.26
N GLY A 109 14.92 25.31 26.32
CA GLY A 109 16.17 24.66 25.94
C GLY A 109 16.24 24.30 24.44
N GLY A 110 15.35 24.84 23.58
CA GLY A 110 15.22 24.46 22.17
C GLY A 110 14.27 23.27 21.91
N LYS A 111 13.70 22.66 22.98
CA LYS A 111 12.84 21.46 22.87
C LYS A 111 11.69 21.67 21.88
N LEU A 112 10.96 22.79 22.00
CA LEU A 112 9.81 23.08 21.14
C LEU A 112 10.24 23.23 19.67
N LEU A 113 11.40 23.84 19.42
CA LEU A 113 11.94 23.99 18.06
C LEU A 113 12.27 22.62 17.42
N TYR A 114 12.99 21.76 18.16
CA TYR A 114 13.36 20.44 17.64
C TYR A 114 12.17 19.49 17.55
N ALA A 115 11.22 19.56 18.48
CA ALA A 115 9.96 18.82 18.39
C ALA A 115 9.13 19.21 17.16
N ASN A 116 9.07 20.51 16.85
CA ASN A 116 8.39 20.98 15.62
C ASN A 116 9.10 20.51 14.34
N ARG A 117 10.44 20.51 14.34
CA ARG A 117 11.21 19.94 13.20
C ARG A 117 10.96 18.44 13.07
N LEU A 118 10.89 17.71 14.18
CA LEU A 118 10.58 16.28 14.19
C LEU A 118 9.15 16.02 13.65
N ALA A 119 8.17 16.81 14.05
CA ALA A 119 6.81 16.72 13.52
C ALA A 119 6.77 17.00 12.00
N ASN A 120 7.59 17.95 11.52
CA ASN A 120 7.72 18.19 10.08
C ASN A 120 8.36 17.02 9.32
N THR A 121 9.34 16.33 9.93
CA THR A 121 9.89 15.07 9.39
C THR A 121 8.81 14.00 9.33
N GLY A 122 7.90 13.95 10.32
CA GLY A 122 6.73 13.06 10.31
C GLY A 122 5.78 13.29 9.14
N ILE A 123 5.52 14.56 8.78
CA ILE A 123 4.71 14.88 7.57
C ILE A 123 5.38 14.34 6.30
N GLN A 124 6.70 14.53 6.17
CA GLN A 124 7.44 14.04 5.02
C GLN A 124 7.40 12.51 4.94
N ALA A 125 7.56 11.83 6.08
CA ALA A 125 7.47 10.38 6.16
C ALA A 125 6.07 9.87 5.77
N ALA A 126 5.00 10.49 6.28
CA ALA A 126 3.62 10.14 5.92
C ALA A 126 3.36 10.32 4.42
N GLY A 127 3.90 11.37 3.79
CA GLY A 127 3.84 11.56 2.33
C GLY A 127 4.56 10.47 1.55
N LEU A 128 5.73 10.03 2.02
CA LEU A 128 6.46 8.92 1.39
C LEU A 128 5.75 7.57 1.59
N PHE A 129 5.13 7.32 2.75
CA PHE A 129 4.31 6.12 2.96
C PHE A 129 3.09 6.08 2.04
N ALA A 130 2.45 7.23 1.78
CA ALA A 130 1.39 7.31 0.78
C ALA A 130 1.91 7.03 -0.65
N THR A 131 3.13 7.47 -0.97
CA THR A 131 3.78 7.17 -2.25
C THR A 131 4.08 5.67 -2.37
N MET A 132 4.64 5.03 -1.33
CA MET A 132 4.88 3.58 -1.32
C MET A 132 3.59 2.78 -1.50
N MET A 133 2.50 3.18 -0.82
CA MET A 133 1.19 2.55 -0.98
C MET A 133 0.67 2.68 -2.41
N LYS A 134 0.87 3.84 -3.05
CA LYS A 134 0.53 4.06 -4.46
C LYS A 134 1.31 3.10 -5.37
N GLU A 135 2.62 2.97 -5.16
CA GLU A 135 3.49 2.07 -5.93
C GLU A 135 3.09 0.59 -5.74
N GLU A 136 2.74 0.19 -4.51
CA GLU A 136 2.25 -1.16 -4.19
C GLU A 136 0.92 -1.47 -4.88
N ILE A 137 -0.06 -0.55 -4.82
CA ILE A 137 -1.36 -0.70 -5.47
C ILE A 137 -1.21 -0.82 -6.98
N LEU A 138 -0.33 -0.03 -7.60
CA LEU A 138 -0.04 -0.12 -9.03
C LEU A 138 0.57 -1.48 -9.40
N ALA A 139 1.52 -1.98 -8.60
CA ALA A 139 2.14 -3.28 -8.83
C ALA A 139 1.12 -4.43 -8.72
N GLU A 140 0.28 -4.45 -7.68
CA GLU A 140 -0.78 -5.44 -7.50
C GLU A 140 -1.81 -5.37 -8.67
N THR A 141 -2.15 -4.16 -9.13
CA THR A 141 -3.06 -3.97 -10.27
C THR A 141 -2.48 -4.57 -11.55
N VAL A 142 -1.19 -4.34 -11.81
CA VAL A 142 -0.47 -4.92 -12.95
C VAL A 142 -0.42 -6.45 -12.84
N GLU A 143 -0.19 -6.99 -11.64
CA GLU A 143 -0.15 -8.43 -11.38
C GLU A 143 -1.51 -9.08 -11.71
N TYR A 144 -2.61 -8.56 -11.17
CA TYR A 144 -3.95 -9.11 -11.43
C TYR A 144 -4.37 -8.97 -12.90
N TYR A 145 -3.99 -7.88 -13.56
CA TYR A 145 -4.27 -7.67 -14.97
C TYR A 145 -3.59 -8.73 -15.85
N TRP A 146 -2.28 -8.97 -15.66
CA TRP A 146 -1.54 -9.96 -16.42
C TRP A 146 -1.88 -11.39 -16.01
N LEU A 147 -2.29 -11.63 -14.77
CA LEU A 147 -2.86 -12.90 -14.35
C LEU A 147 -4.14 -13.22 -15.13
N LEU A 148 -5.05 -12.26 -15.22
CA LEU A 148 -6.28 -12.41 -15.99
C LEU A 148 -5.98 -12.65 -17.48
N TYR A 149 -5.06 -11.89 -18.08
CA TYR A 149 -4.59 -12.15 -19.45
C TYR A 149 -4.18 -13.61 -19.62
N SER A 150 -3.32 -14.12 -18.75
CA SER A 150 -2.85 -15.51 -18.83
C SER A 150 -4.00 -16.51 -18.72
N LEU A 151 -4.94 -16.29 -17.80
CA LEU A 151 -6.08 -17.19 -17.61
C LEU A 151 -7.04 -17.19 -18.80
N TYR A 152 -7.33 -16.03 -19.39
CA TYR A 152 -8.18 -15.92 -20.58
C TYR A 152 -7.54 -16.57 -21.81
N GLU A 153 -6.23 -16.37 -22.02
CA GLU A 153 -5.51 -17.00 -23.12
C GLU A 153 -5.47 -18.54 -22.96
N LYS A 154 -5.20 -19.04 -21.74
CA LYS A 154 -5.24 -20.49 -21.45
C LYS A 154 -6.64 -21.06 -21.64
N ARG A 155 -7.70 -20.35 -21.24
CA ARG A 155 -9.09 -20.75 -21.50
C ARG A 155 -9.35 -20.89 -23.01
N ASN A 156 -8.89 -19.91 -23.81
CA ASN A 156 -9.01 -19.95 -25.26
C ASN A 156 -8.26 -21.16 -25.85
N THR A 157 -7.06 -21.44 -25.36
CA THR A 157 -6.25 -22.60 -25.79
C THR A 157 -6.96 -23.92 -25.44
N VAL A 158 -7.50 -24.06 -24.23
CA VAL A 158 -8.28 -25.23 -23.81
C VAL A 158 -9.53 -25.41 -24.66
N ARG A 159 -10.25 -24.34 -24.98
CA ARG A 159 -11.43 -24.36 -25.82
C ARG A 159 -11.11 -24.88 -27.24
N ILE A 160 -10.03 -24.37 -27.84
CA ILE A 160 -9.58 -24.82 -29.17
C ILE A 160 -9.21 -26.32 -29.14
N MET A 161 -8.47 -26.75 -28.12
CA MET A 161 -8.07 -28.15 -27.97
C MET A 161 -9.29 -29.07 -27.72
N SER A 162 -10.29 -28.63 -26.94
CA SER A 162 -11.51 -29.38 -26.71
C SER A 162 -12.28 -29.61 -28.03
N GLN A 163 -12.40 -28.58 -28.87
CA GLN A 163 -13.05 -28.70 -30.22
C GLN A 163 -12.32 -29.71 -31.10
N LEU A 164 -10.99 -29.72 -31.11
CA LEU A 164 -10.19 -30.68 -31.85
C LEU A 164 -10.39 -32.09 -31.32
N LEU A 165 -10.43 -32.31 -30.00
CA LEU A 165 -10.69 -33.61 -29.41
C LEU A 165 -12.13 -34.08 -29.63
N ASP A 166 -13.12 -33.20 -29.73
CA ASP A 166 -14.50 -33.57 -30.06
C ASP A 166 -14.60 -34.16 -31.47
N THR A 167 -13.84 -33.60 -32.43
CA THR A 167 -13.75 -34.13 -33.78
C THR A 167 -13.06 -35.49 -33.78
N LEU A 168 -11.89 -35.58 -33.15
CA LEU A 168 -11.13 -36.82 -33.03
C LEU A 168 -11.92 -37.92 -32.33
N ALA A 169 -12.70 -37.63 -31.31
CA ALA A 169 -13.55 -38.59 -30.62
C ALA A 169 -14.60 -39.22 -31.54
N LYS A 170 -15.22 -38.41 -32.41
CA LYS A 170 -16.18 -38.89 -33.40
C LYS A 170 -15.52 -39.83 -34.41
N ASP A 171 -14.35 -39.46 -34.93
CA ASP A 171 -13.60 -40.27 -35.90
C ASP A 171 -13.16 -41.61 -35.30
N VAL A 172 -12.61 -41.60 -34.10
CA VAL A 172 -12.20 -42.81 -33.38
C VAL A 172 -13.38 -43.69 -33.00
N GLU A 173 -14.53 -43.13 -32.62
CA GLU A 173 -15.76 -43.92 -32.37
C GLU A 173 -16.29 -44.57 -33.63
N GLN A 174 -16.27 -43.88 -34.78
CA GLN A 174 -16.67 -44.43 -36.06
C GLN A 174 -15.73 -45.57 -36.51
N ALA A 175 -14.43 -45.35 -36.40
CA ALA A 175 -13.41 -46.36 -36.71
C ALA A 175 -13.53 -47.59 -35.79
N ASN A 176 -13.85 -47.42 -34.53
CA ASN A 176 -14.11 -48.53 -33.61
C ASN A 176 -15.37 -49.33 -34.00
N LYS A 177 -16.47 -48.67 -34.39
CA LYS A 177 -17.68 -49.31 -34.87
C LYS A 177 -17.44 -50.09 -36.17
N ALA A 178 -16.53 -49.60 -37.02
CA ALA A 178 -16.09 -50.29 -38.24
C ALA A 178 -15.09 -51.43 -37.98
N GLY A 179 -14.68 -51.66 -36.71
CA GLY A 179 -13.71 -52.70 -36.36
C GLY A 179 -12.24 -52.35 -36.66
N LEU A 180 -11.98 -51.09 -37.07
CA LEU A 180 -10.63 -50.62 -37.44
C LEU A 180 -9.78 -50.25 -36.23
N LEU A 181 -10.42 -49.81 -35.12
CA LEU A 181 -9.76 -49.42 -33.89
C LEU A 181 -10.36 -50.19 -32.69
N ASN A 182 -9.53 -50.45 -31.70
CA ASN A 182 -9.98 -51.11 -30.45
C ASN A 182 -10.64 -50.13 -29.49
N LYS A 183 -11.41 -50.64 -28.52
CA LYS A 183 -12.12 -49.84 -27.51
C LYS A 183 -11.17 -49.01 -26.63
N ASN A 184 -9.92 -49.45 -26.46
CA ASN A 184 -8.93 -48.75 -25.66
C ASN A 184 -8.60 -47.37 -26.26
N GLU A 185 -8.55 -47.25 -27.58
CA GLU A 185 -8.30 -45.94 -28.25
C GLU A 185 -9.45 -44.95 -27.99
N VAL A 186 -10.70 -45.41 -28.00
CA VAL A 186 -11.85 -44.57 -27.60
C VAL A 186 -11.73 -44.07 -26.16
N LEU A 187 -11.30 -44.95 -25.26
CA LEU A 187 -11.11 -44.58 -23.84
C LEU A 187 -9.99 -43.57 -23.64
N LYS A 188 -8.88 -43.65 -24.40
CA LYS A 188 -7.78 -42.66 -24.35
C LYS A 188 -8.26 -41.25 -24.70
N VAL A 189 -9.02 -41.12 -25.84
CA VAL A 189 -9.56 -39.81 -26.21
C VAL A 189 -10.54 -39.28 -25.20
N ARG A 190 -11.39 -40.14 -24.62
CA ARG A 190 -12.33 -39.75 -23.55
C ARG A 190 -11.61 -39.27 -22.30
N LEU A 191 -10.55 -39.96 -21.86
CA LEU A 191 -9.72 -39.54 -20.73
C LEU A 191 -9.10 -38.16 -20.96
N GLN A 192 -8.52 -37.94 -22.17
CA GLN A 192 -7.93 -36.66 -22.52
C GLN A 192 -8.98 -35.53 -22.49
N LYS A 193 -10.20 -35.79 -23.00
CA LYS A 193 -11.31 -34.84 -22.96
C LYS A 193 -11.71 -34.50 -21.53
N ASN A 194 -11.84 -35.50 -20.63
CA ASN A 194 -12.15 -35.25 -19.22
C ASN A 194 -11.06 -34.42 -18.55
N THR A 195 -9.79 -34.61 -18.87
CA THR A 195 -8.68 -33.82 -18.35
C THR A 195 -8.80 -32.34 -18.79
N LEU A 196 -9.15 -32.06 -20.04
CA LEU A 196 -9.37 -30.68 -20.50
C LEU A 196 -10.62 -30.07 -19.87
N GLU A 197 -11.68 -30.82 -19.65
CA GLU A 197 -12.88 -30.33 -18.99
C GLU A 197 -12.60 -29.94 -17.54
N SER A 198 -11.83 -30.76 -16.79
CA SER A 198 -11.36 -30.42 -15.46
C SER A 198 -10.53 -29.12 -15.46
N LYS A 199 -9.59 -29.00 -16.42
CA LYS A 199 -8.78 -27.77 -16.56
C LYS A 199 -9.63 -26.54 -16.91
N SER A 200 -10.71 -26.71 -17.71
CA SER A 200 -11.64 -25.63 -18.00
C SER A 200 -12.35 -25.12 -16.75
N VAL A 201 -12.81 -26.02 -15.87
CA VAL A 201 -13.45 -25.67 -14.59
C VAL A 201 -12.48 -24.91 -13.68
N GLU A 202 -11.22 -25.37 -13.60
CA GLU A 202 -10.17 -24.67 -12.83
C GLU A 202 -9.92 -23.26 -13.36
N LEU A 203 -9.83 -23.10 -14.68
CA LEU A 203 -9.62 -21.81 -15.32
C LEU A 203 -10.80 -20.84 -15.10
N GLU A 204 -12.04 -21.29 -15.22
CA GLU A 204 -13.22 -20.44 -14.97
C GLU A 204 -13.24 -19.93 -13.50
N ASN A 205 -12.96 -20.80 -12.56
CA ASN A 205 -12.83 -20.39 -11.15
C ASN A 205 -11.66 -19.42 -10.94
N GLY A 206 -10.52 -19.67 -11.58
CA GLY A 206 -9.35 -18.77 -11.54
C GLY A 206 -9.67 -17.39 -12.11
N ILE A 207 -10.36 -17.32 -13.25
CA ILE A 207 -10.82 -16.07 -13.87
C ILE A 207 -11.75 -15.33 -12.92
N PHE A 208 -12.74 -16.00 -12.35
CA PHE A 208 -13.67 -15.38 -11.41
C PHE A 208 -12.95 -14.74 -10.20
N LEU A 209 -12.03 -15.49 -9.56
CA LEU A 209 -11.28 -14.99 -8.40
C LEU A 209 -10.34 -13.83 -8.76
N ALA A 210 -9.63 -13.93 -9.89
CA ALA A 210 -8.73 -12.88 -10.34
C ALA A 210 -9.50 -11.60 -10.77
N THR A 211 -10.69 -11.77 -11.37
CA THR A 211 -11.60 -10.66 -11.67
C THR A 211 -12.05 -9.94 -10.40
N MET A 212 -12.47 -10.69 -9.37
CA MET A 212 -12.81 -10.13 -8.07
C MET A 212 -11.64 -9.36 -7.43
N ALA A 213 -10.43 -9.91 -7.53
CA ALA A 213 -9.23 -9.28 -6.98
C ALA A 213 -8.91 -7.94 -7.68
N LEU A 214 -8.94 -7.91 -9.02
CA LEU A 214 -8.72 -6.69 -9.79
C LEU A 214 -9.82 -5.65 -9.56
N ALA A 215 -11.09 -6.06 -9.59
CA ALA A 215 -12.23 -5.17 -9.32
C ALA A 215 -12.13 -4.54 -7.91
N ARG A 216 -11.75 -5.32 -6.90
CA ARG A 216 -11.50 -4.81 -5.55
C ARG A 216 -10.37 -3.76 -5.53
N GLN A 217 -9.27 -3.98 -6.27
CA GLN A 217 -8.20 -2.99 -6.38
C GLN A 217 -8.71 -1.67 -6.99
N MET A 218 -9.59 -1.76 -7.98
CA MET A 218 -10.22 -0.62 -8.64
C MET A 218 -11.35 0.02 -7.83
N GLY A 219 -11.68 -0.53 -6.65
CA GLY A 219 -12.78 -0.05 -5.81
C GLY A 219 -14.18 -0.38 -6.33
N ILE A 220 -14.29 -1.32 -7.27
CA ILE A 220 -15.56 -1.79 -7.82
C ILE A 220 -16.16 -2.83 -6.86
N GLN A 221 -17.47 -2.74 -6.59
CA GLN A 221 -18.16 -3.68 -5.70
C GLN A 221 -18.46 -5.00 -6.41
N VAL A 222 -18.48 -6.10 -5.65
CA VAL A 222 -18.72 -7.46 -6.16
C VAL A 222 -20.07 -7.58 -6.93
N ASN A 223 -21.06 -6.77 -6.58
CA ASN A 223 -22.37 -6.78 -7.24
C ASN A 223 -22.35 -6.20 -8.67
N ASP A 224 -21.29 -5.47 -9.02
CA ASP A 224 -21.16 -4.79 -10.32
C ASP A 224 -20.24 -5.56 -11.29
N LEU A 225 -19.84 -6.80 -10.92
CA LEU A 225 -18.92 -7.62 -11.72
C LEU A 225 -19.50 -8.12 -13.05
N GLU A 226 -20.81 -8.18 -13.21
CA GLU A 226 -21.46 -8.63 -14.46
C GLU A 226 -21.12 -7.71 -15.66
N GLN A 227 -20.75 -6.45 -15.39
CA GLN A 227 -20.39 -5.47 -16.41
C GLN A 227 -18.87 -5.22 -16.48
N PHE A 228 -18.09 -5.99 -15.70
CA PHE A 228 -16.65 -5.82 -15.62
C PHE A 228 -15.96 -6.65 -16.71
N GLU A 229 -15.44 -5.96 -17.72
CA GLU A 229 -14.70 -6.57 -18.82
C GLU A 229 -13.35 -5.86 -18.98
N VAL A 230 -12.29 -6.65 -19.20
CA VAL A 230 -10.92 -6.14 -19.37
C VAL A 230 -10.45 -6.40 -20.80
N GLN A 231 -9.88 -5.38 -21.41
CA GLN A 231 -9.28 -5.47 -22.73
C GLN A 231 -7.79 -5.82 -22.60
N TYR A 232 -7.39 -6.88 -23.29
CA TYR A 232 -6.00 -7.30 -23.37
C TYR A 232 -5.43 -7.06 -24.77
N PRO A 233 -4.15 -6.70 -24.90
CA PRO A 233 -3.49 -6.66 -26.20
C PRO A 233 -3.38 -8.08 -26.76
N LEU A 234 -3.70 -8.25 -28.05
CA LEU A 234 -3.58 -9.53 -28.75
C LEU A 234 -2.13 -10.03 -28.79
N ASP A 235 -1.19 -9.11 -28.94
CA ASP A 235 0.25 -9.40 -28.95
C ASP A 235 0.94 -8.35 -28.06
N PRO A 236 1.16 -8.68 -26.75
CA PRO A 236 1.81 -7.77 -25.83
C PRO A 236 3.25 -7.44 -26.25
N PRO A 237 3.65 -6.15 -26.28
CA PRO A 237 4.97 -5.77 -26.74
C PRO A 237 6.06 -6.29 -25.81
N ILE A 238 7.00 -7.05 -26.39
CA ILE A 238 8.21 -7.53 -25.71
C ILE A 238 9.38 -6.67 -26.20
N THR A 239 9.97 -5.90 -25.26
CA THR A 239 11.09 -4.99 -25.52
C THR A 239 12.40 -5.67 -25.10
N ASP A 240 13.48 -5.44 -25.80
CA ASP A 240 14.80 -5.93 -25.34
C ASP A 240 15.12 -5.29 -23.96
N PRO A 241 15.39 -6.10 -22.93
CA PRO A 241 15.75 -5.58 -21.61
C PRO A 241 16.93 -4.61 -21.61
N MET A 242 17.87 -4.77 -22.57
CA MET A 242 19.06 -3.91 -22.64
C MET A 242 18.72 -2.43 -22.89
N GLU A 243 17.59 -2.15 -23.55
CA GLU A 243 17.10 -0.78 -23.73
C GLU A 243 16.60 -0.13 -22.43
N LEU A 244 16.29 -0.95 -21.43
CA LEU A 244 15.76 -0.51 -20.14
C LEU A 244 16.83 -0.40 -19.07
N TYR A 245 18.05 -0.89 -19.31
CA TYR A 245 19.10 -0.94 -18.31
C TYR A 245 19.48 0.45 -17.76
N VAL A 246 19.60 0.53 -16.45
CA VAL A 246 20.15 1.68 -15.74
C VAL A 246 21.11 1.21 -14.64
N GLU A 247 22.15 2.01 -14.39
CA GLU A 247 23.11 1.72 -13.32
C GLU A 247 22.42 1.85 -11.94
N PRO A 248 22.40 0.79 -11.09
CA PRO A 248 21.70 0.77 -9.81
C PRO A 248 22.09 1.93 -8.87
N THR A 249 23.36 2.29 -8.85
CA THR A 249 23.89 3.38 -7.99
C THR A 249 23.36 4.76 -8.39
N SER A 250 22.97 4.94 -9.64
CA SER A 250 22.47 6.22 -10.15
C SER A 250 21.02 6.50 -9.76
N VAL A 251 20.21 5.45 -9.55
CA VAL A 251 18.76 5.56 -9.34
C VAL A 251 18.33 5.34 -7.88
N ILE A 252 19.18 4.76 -7.04
CA ILE A 252 18.84 4.41 -5.66
C ILE A 252 18.29 5.59 -4.85
N HIS A 253 18.82 6.80 -5.06
CA HIS A 253 18.41 8.01 -4.35
C HIS A 253 16.99 8.50 -4.71
N GLN A 254 16.45 8.02 -5.81
CA GLN A 254 15.09 8.36 -6.25
C GLN A 254 14.05 7.50 -5.52
N ARG A 255 14.44 6.31 -5.04
CA ARG A 255 13.56 5.37 -4.37
C ARG A 255 12.94 5.95 -3.09
N THR A 256 11.66 5.68 -2.93
CA THR A 256 10.86 6.11 -1.78
C THR A 256 11.42 5.54 -0.47
N GLU A 257 11.86 4.28 -0.47
CA GLU A 257 12.44 3.60 0.69
C GLU A 257 13.78 4.23 1.11
N TYR A 258 14.65 4.62 0.16
CA TYR A 258 15.90 5.30 0.48
C TYR A 258 15.66 6.67 1.14
N LYS A 259 14.65 7.40 0.66
CA LYS A 259 14.23 8.68 1.25
C LYS A 259 13.70 8.46 2.68
N LEU A 260 12.91 7.40 2.92
CA LEU A 260 12.44 7.03 4.27
C LEU A 260 13.58 6.67 5.21
N LEU A 261 14.55 5.88 4.78
CA LEU A 261 15.75 5.57 5.57
C LEU A 261 16.52 6.85 5.95
N THR A 262 16.63 7.79 5.03
CA THR A 262 17.30 9.09 5.28
C THR A 262 16.49 9.94 6.26
N LEU A 263 15.18 9.96 6.17
CA LEU A 263 14.31 10.64 7.14
C LEU A 263 14.39 9.99 8.52
N GLY A 264 14.50 8.66 8.60
CA GLY A 264 14.67 7.93 9.86
C GLY A 264 15.95 8.32 10.59
N GLU A 265 17.08 8.42 9.88
CA GLU A 265 18.36 8.92 10.43
C GLU A 265 18.20 10.37 10.96
N ASN A 266 17.57 11.25 10.16
CA ASN A 266 17.32 12.64 10.57
C ASN A 266 16.39 12.74 11.78
N ALA A 267 15.35 11.89 11.85
CA ALA A 267 14.44 11.83 12.97
C ALA A 267 15.17 11.43 14.27
N ALA A 268 16.01 10.39 14.23
CA ALA A 268 16.80 9.98 15.38
C ALA A 268 17.77 11.08 15.87
N ALA A 269 18.40 11.83 14.95
CA ALA A 269 19.22 12.99 15.29
C ALA A 269 18.40 14.11 15.95
N LEU A 270 17.17 14.37 15.49
CA LEU A 270 16.27 15.35 16.09
C LEU A 270 15.77 14.89 17.46
N GLU A 271 15.42 13.61 17.63
CA GLU A 271 15.05 13.04 18.93
C GLU A 271 16.15 13.23 19.97
N ARG A 272 17.41 12.98 19.60
CA ARG A 272 18.56 13.25 20.48
C ARG A 272 18.63 14.73 20.89
N LYS A 273 18.37 15.66 19.96
CA LYS A 273 18.33 17.10 20.25
C LYS A 273 17.18 17.47 21.16
N VAL A 274 15.99 16.88 20.97
CA VAL A 274 14.82 17.06 21.86
C VAL A 274 15.16 16.59 23.28
N GLU A 275 15.78 15.40 23.40
CA GLU A 275 16.18 14.85 24.70
C GLU A 275 17.22 15.74 25.37
N THR A 276 18.27 16.16 24.65
CA THR A 276 19.29 17.07 25.15
C THR A 276 18.67 18.38 25.67
N SER A 277 17.69 18.92 24.94
CA SER A 277 16.97 20.16 25.33
C SER A 277 16.20 20.04 26.64
N SER A 278 15.81 18.82 27.02
CA SER A 278 15.07 18.59 28.28
C SER A 278 15.90 18.90 29.53
N TYR A 279 17.23 18.87 29.42
CA TYR A 279 18.19 19.14 30.50
C TYR A 279 18.84 20.51 30.41
N LEU A 280 18.42 21.37 29.50
CA LEU A 280 18.85 22.76 29.38
C LEU A 280 17.93 23.68 30.23
N PRO A 281 18.40 24.90 30.56
CA PRO A 281 17.56 25.88 31.26
C PRO A 281 16.22 26.12 30.54
N LYS A 282 15.16 26.36 31.32
CA LYS A 282 13.82 26.67 30.84
C LYS A 282 13.39 27.99 31.43
N ALA A 283 12.79 28.85 30.63
CA ALA A 283 12.26 30.14 31.08
C ALA A 283 10.83 30.31 30.59
N GLY A 284 10.01 30.90 31.46
CA GLY A 284 8.60 31.15 31.13
C GLY A 284 8.07 32.34 31.93
N VAL A 285 6.95 32.86 31.47
CA VAL A 285 6.15 33.87 32.12
C VAL A 285 4.80 33.26 32.48
N SER A 286 4.35 33.46 33.71
CA SER A 286 3.01 33.10 34.13
C SER A 286 2.26 34.32 34.64
N ALA A 287 0.97 34.37 34.38
CA ALA A 287 0.06 35.34 34.96
C ALA A 287 -1.11 34.59 35.57
N MET A 288 -1.53 35.03 36.73
CA MET A 288 -2.62 34.42 37.47
C MET A 288 -3.56 35.49 38.01
N TYR A 289 -4.85 35.30 37.79
CA TYR A 289 -5.89 36.08 38.44
C TYR A 289 -6.81 35.14 39.19
N TYR A 290 -6.87 35.34 40.54
CA TYR A 290 -7.46 34.36 41.42
C TYR A 290 -8.26 34.97 42.58
N TYR A 291 -9.26 34.23 43.03
CA TYR A 291 -10.02 34.38 44.23
C TYR A 291 -9.40 33.55 45.35
N GLU A 292 -9.30 34.12 46.53
CA GLU A 292 -8.90 33.42 47.76
C GLU A 292 -9.70 33.90 48.98
N ASN A 293 -9.96 32.97 49.93
CA ASN A 293 -10.57 33.29 51.19
C ASN A 293 -9.82 32.67 52.39
N PHE A 294 -8.50 32.57 52.32
CA PHE A 294 -7.67 31.91 53.34
C PHE A 294 -7.68 32.60 54.69
N LEU A 295 -7.96 33.91 54.76
CA LEU A 295 -7.99 34.73 55.95
C LEU A 295 -9.40 35.15 56.34
N ALA A 296 -10.42 34.35 56.11
CA ALA A 296 -11.83 34.64 56.34
C ALA A 296 -12.34 35.95 55.66
N LYS A 297 -11.62 36.42 54.64
CA LYS A 297 -12.00 37.56 53.80
C LYS A 297 -11.82 37.18 52.34
N ASP A 298 -12.85 37.40 51.58
CA ASP A 298 -12.84 37.20 50.14
C ASP A 298 -11.93 38.21 49.45
N LYS A 299 -10.94 37.75 48.72
CA LYS A 299 -10.01 38.60 47.97
C LYS A 299 -9.84 38.13 46.54
N TRP A 300 -9.76 39.09 45.66
CA TRP A 300 -9.30 38.90 44.30
C TRP A 300 -7.90 39.48 44.15
N ASN A 301 -6.99 38.75 43.53
CA ASN A 301 -5.63 39.21 43.34
C ASN A 301 -5.10 38.80 41.98
N GLY A 302 -4.17 39.56 41.40
CA GLY A 302 -3.49 39.28 40.15
C GLY A 302 -1.98 39.28 40.36
N VAL A 303 -1.31 38.22 39.84
CA VAL A 303 0.14 38.09 39.94
C VAL A 303 0.71 37.76 38.59
N VAL A 304 1.80 38.45 38.22
CA VAL A 304 2.61 38.13 37.03
C VAL A 304 4.00 37.74 37.52
N MET A 305 4.49 36.59 37.06
CA MET A 305 5.78 36.03 37.45
C MET A 305 6.57 35.65 36.20
N ALA A 306 7.87 35.92 36.22
CA ALA A 306 8.83 35.34 35.30
C ALA A 306 9.75 34.39 36.06
N GLY A 307 9.97 33.22 35.53
CA GLY A 307 10.79 32.20 36.16
C GLY A 307 11.77 31.56 35.23
N VAL A 308 12.92 31.16 35.78
CA VAL A 308 13.92 30.33 35.10
C VAL A 308 14.15 29.10 35.95
N GLN A 309 14.10 27.95 35.34
CA GLN A 309 14.37 26.64 35.95
C GLN A 309 15.61 26.03 35.32
N ILE A 310 16.60 25.69 36.14
CA ILE A 310 17.84 25.02 35.73
C ILE A 310 17.91 23.69 36.47
N PRO A 311 17.78 22.53 35.77
CA PRO A 311 17.90 21.21 36.40
C PRO A 311 19.37 20.98 36.78
N ILE A 312 19.65 20.75 38.10
CA ILE A 312 21.02 20.54 38.58
C ILE A 312 21.32 19.06 38.82
N THR A 313 20.42 18.33 39.48
CA THR A 313 20.62 16.91 39.84
C THR A 313 20.33 15.95 38.70
N ASP A 314 19.54 16.39 37.73
CA ASP A 314 19.16 15.56 36.58
C ASP A 314 20.29 15.35 35.56
N TRP A 315 21.41 16.02 35.67
CA TRP A 315 22.49 15.94 34.70
C TRP A 315 23.09 14.53 34.54
N TYR A 316 23.21 13.77 35.65
CA TYR A 316 23.67 12.38 35.55
C TYR A 316 22.68 11.52 34.80
N ARG A 317 21.40 11.57 35.16
CA ARG A 317 20.32 10.88 34.47
C ARG A 317 20.24 11.33 33.00
N GLY A 318 20.33 12.63 32.77
CA GLY A 318 20.34 13.24 31.46
C GLY A 318 21.51 12.78 30.57
N SER A 319 22.69 12.63 31.15
CA SER A 319 23.86 12.12 30.41
C SER A 319 23.62 10.70 29.87
N LEU A 320 22.96 9.84 30.67
CA LEU A 320 22.63 8.47 30.29
C LEU A 320 21.53 8.46 29.22
N ALA A 321 20.47 9.28 29.38
CA ALA A 321 19.39 9.40 28.39
C ALA A 321 19.91 9.93 27.03
N ILE A 322 20.75 10.95 27.06
CA ILE A 322 21.39 11.49 25.84
C ILE A 322 22.30 10.43 25.18
N LYS A 323 23.02 9.63 26.00
CA LYS A 323 23.86 8.54 25.49
C LYS A 323 22.99 7.46 24.82
N GLN A 324 21.84 7.09 25.40
CA GLN A 324 20.87 6.17 24.76
C GLN A 324 20.40 6.70 23.41
N LYS A 325 19.99 7.97 23.33
CA LYS A 325 19.57 8.59 22.06
C LYS A 325 20.71 8.71 21.04
N ARG A 326 21.96 8.87 21.48
CA ARG A 326 23.12 8.83 20.59
C ARG A 326 23.33 7.43 20.01
N ILE A 327 23.15 6.39 20.81
CA ILE A 327 23.21 5.01 20.33
C ILE A 327 22.08 4.74 19.33
N ALA A 328 20.85 5.21 19.61
CA ALA A 328 19.73 5.10 18.68
C ALA A 328 19.99 5.81 17.34
N GLU A 329 20.63 6.98 17.34
CA GLU A 329 21.07 7.68 16.12
C GLU A 329 22.11 6.86 15.35
N GLN A 330 23.08 6.24 16.04
CA GLN A 330 24.03 5.33 15.41
C GLN A 330 23.35 4.09 14.81
N GLN A 331 22.37 3.51 15.51
CA GLN A 331 21.58 2.40 14.98
C GLN A 331 20.80 2.81 13.72
N ALA A 332 20.15 3.98 13.72
CA ALA A 332 19.45 4.49 12.55
C ALA A 332 20.36 4.69 11.34
N ARG A 333 21.60 5.15 11.58
CA ARG A 333 22.62 5.26 10.54
C ARG A 333 23.00 3.89 9.96
N LEU A 334 23.28 2.90 10.82
CA LEU A 334 23.60 1.54 10.37
C LEU A 334 22.42 0.91 9.61
N THR A 335 21.19 1.13 10.08
CA THR A 335 19.96 0.70 9.38
C THR A 335 19.87 1.31 7.98
N LYS A 336 20.24 2.58 7.82
CA LYS A 336 20.28 3.23 6.51
C LYS A 336 21.36 2.64 5.61
N GLU A 337 22.57 2.42 6.14
CA GLU A 337 23.68 1.82 5.39
C GLU A 337 23.34 0.40 4.93
N ASP A 338 22.80 -0.44 5.80
CA ASP A 338 22.34 -1.79 5.47
C ASP A 338 21.16 -1.76 4.48
N GLY A 339 20.16 -0.94 4.74
CA GLY A 339 19.00 -0.76 3.85
C GLY A 339 19.42 -0.30 2.45
N GLN A 340 20.43 0.57 2.33
CA GLN A 340 20.97 0.96 1.04
C GLN A 340 21.55 -0.24 0.27
N GLN A 341 22.28 -1.13 0.92
CA GLN A 341 22.80 -2.34 0.29
C GLN A 341 21.67 -3.28 -0.14
N GLN A 342 20.64 -3.43 0.70
CA GLN A 342 19.46 -4.24 0.36
C GLN A 342 18.71 -3.68 -0.86
N LEU A 343 18.56 -2.35 -0.96
CA LEU A 343 17.92 -1.71 -2.11
C LEU A 343 18.74 -1.91 -3.40
N LEU A 344 20.07 -1.83 -3.34
CA LEU A 344 20.94 -2.13 -4.49
C LEU A 344 20.80 -3.59 -4.92
N MET A 345 20.75 -4.54 -3.98
CA MET A 345 20.52 -5.95 -4.28
C MET A 345 19.15 -6.18 -4.92
N GLN A 346 18.09 -5.51 -4.45
CA GLN A 346 16.75 -5.60 -5.05
C GLN A 346 16.72 -5.11 -6.51
N ILE A 347 17.40 -3.99 -6.82
CA ILE A 347 17.50 -3.49 -8.20
C ILE A 347 18.23 -4.52 -9.08
N GLN A 348 19.34 -5.09 -8.58
CA GLN A 348 20.09 -6.10 -9.30
C GLN A 348 19.30 -7.39 -9.50
N GLN A 349 18.58 -7.84 -8.49
CA GLN A 349 17.67 -9.00 -8.58
C GLN A 349 16.57 -8.76 -9.60
N ALA A 350 15.90 -7.60 -9.57
CA ALA A 350 14.85 -7.26 -10.52
C ALA A 350 15.39 -7.22 -11.96
N TRP A 351 16.62 -6.71 -12.16
CA TRP A 351 17.30 -6.77 -13.45
C TRP A 351 17.57 -8.22 -13.91
N GLY A 352 18.11 -9.06 -13.02
CA GLY A 352 18.35 -10.47 -13.33
C GLY A 352 17.05 -11.23 -13.67
N THR A 353 15.97 -10.97 -12.93
CA THR A 353 14.66 -11.56 -13.19
C THR A 353 14.09 -11.11 -14.56
N LEU A 354 14.28 -9.84 -14.93
CA LEU A 354 13.85 -9.33 -16.24
C LEU A 354 14.61 -10.01 -17.38
N LEU A 355 15.93 -10.17 -17.27
CA LEU A 355 16.75 -10.88 -18.25
C LEU A 355 16.31 -12.37 -18.36
N GLU A 356 16.14 -13.03 -17.24
CA GLU A 356 15.70 -14.43 -17.18
C GLU A 356 14.31 -14.61 -17.84
N SER A 357 13.36 -13.74 -17.52
CA SER A 357 12.00 -13.80 -18.08
C SER A 357 11.99 -13.56 -19.59
N TYR A 358 12.83 -12.65 -20.08
CA TYR A 358 13.02 -12.43 -21.52
C TYR A 358 13.60 -13.66 -22.22
N GLN A 359 14.64 -14.28 -21.66
CA GLN A 359 15.21 -15.50 -22.20
C GLN A 359 14.20 -16.66 -22.21
N LYS A 360 13.42 -16.82 -21.13
CA LYS A 360 12.34 -17.81 -21.06
C LYS A 360 11.27 -17.57 -22.13
N TYR A 361 10.92 -16.32 -22.38
CA TYR A 361 10.00 -15.97 -23.46
C TYR A 361 10.56 -16.40 -24.84
N MET A 362 11.82 -16.07 -25.15
CA MET A 362 12.45 -16.48 -26.42
C MET A 362 12.49 -18.00 -26.58
N LEU A 363 12.80 -18.74 -25.52
CA LEU A 363 12.79 -20.20 -25.54
C LEU A 363 11.37 -20.77 -25.70
N ALA A 364 10.37 -20.14 -25.10
CA ALA A 364 8.98 -20.55 -25.23
C ALA A 364 8.43 -20.34 -26.66
N GLU A 365 8.84 -19.27 -27.34
CA GLU A 365 8.53 -19.04 -28.76
C GLU A 365 9.12 -20.17 -29.66
N MET A 366 10.40 -20.47 -29.50
CA MET A 366 11.05 -21.55 -30.24
C MET A 366 10.42 -22.94 -29.99
N ALA A 367 10.02 -23.17 -28.69
CA ALA A 367 9.34 -24.39 -28.32
C ALA A 367 7.93 -24.48 -28.94
N LEU A 368 7.22 -23.37 -29.02
CA LEU A 368 5.91 -23.29 -29.65
C LEU A 368 6.02 -23.61 -31.13
N ASP A 369 6.93 -23.00 -31.89
CA ASP A 369 7.15 -23.26 -33.30
C ASP A 369 7.46 -24.75 -33.57
N SER A 370 8.35 -25.31 -32.76
CA SER A 370 8.72 -26.74 -32.89
C SER A 370 7.55 -27.68 -32.59
N SER A 371 6.76 -27.37 -31.54
CA SER A 371 5.61 -28.19 -31.14
C SER A 371 4.43 -28.06 -32.12
N GLN A 372 4.25 -26.92 -32.76
CA GLN A 372 3.25 -26.72 -33.82
C GLN A 372 3.56 -27.61 -35.03
N GLU A 373 4.80 -27.59 -35.50
CA GLU A 373 5.20 -28.43 -36.63
C GLU A 373 5.14 -29.91 -36.25
N ASN A 374 5.58 -30.29 -35.02
CA ASN A 374 5.45 -31.69 -34.58
C ASN A 374 3.98 -32.15 -34.53
N ALA A 375 3.07 -31.33 -34.05
CA ALA A 375 1.64 -31.65 -34.00
C ALA A 375 1.06 -31.79 -35.41
N ARG A 376 1.42 -30.88 -36.34
CA ARG A 376 1.00 -30.90 -37.74
C ARG A 376 1.46 -32.19 -38.41
N LEU A 377 2.74 -32.54 -38.31
CA LEU A 377 3.29 -33.75 -38.93
C LEU A 377 2.65 -35.02 -38.37
N ASN A 378 2.45 -35.12 -37.05
CA ASN A 378 1.79 -36.29 -36.43
C ASN A 378 0.33 -36.40 -36.83
N GLU A 379 -0.36 -35.28 -37.12
CA GLU A 379 -1.73 -35.31 -37.67
C GLU A 379 -1.75 -35.84 -39.08
N ASP A 380 -0.84 -35.41 -39.97
CA ASP A 380 -0.71 -35.91 -41.34
C ASP A 380 -0.36 -37.41 -41.34
N TYR A 381 0.58 -37.85 -40.48
CA TYR A 381 0.99 -39.24 -40.36
C TYR A 381 -0.11 -40.16 -39.80
N PHE A 382 -0.92 -39.63 -38.84
CA PHE A 382 -2.06 -40.36 -38.32
C PHE A 382 -3.13 -40.58 -39.39
N HIS A 383 -3.43 -39.56 -40.19
CA HIS A 383 -4.35 -39.71 -41.32
C HIS A 383 -3.82 -40.65 -42.42
N ALA A 384 -2.50 -40.70 -42.61
CA ALA A 384 -1.84 -41.64 -43.47
C ALA A 384 -1.74 -43.08 -42.90
N GLY A 385 -2.13 -43.27 -41.62
CA GLY A 385 -2.06 -44.56 -40.94
C GLY A 385 -0.64 -45.01 -40.53
N THR A 386 0.34 -44.11 -40.57
CA THR A 386 1.76 -44.41 -40.30
C THR A 386 2.15 -44.20 -38.79
N VAL A 387 1.37 -43.44 -38.04
CA VAL A 387 1.51 -43.29 -36.58
C VAL A 387 0.21 -43.68 -35.88
N ASN A 388 0.33 -44.06 -34.61
CA ASN A 388 -0.81 -44.43 -33.79
C ASN A 388 -1.44 -43.23 -33.09
N LEU A 389 -2.66 -43.43 -32.53
CA LEU A 389 -3.40 -42.39 -31.83
C LEU A 389 -2.64 -41.82 -30.62
N THR A 390 -1.83 -42.64 -29.93
CA THR A 390 -1.09 -42.22 -28.76
C THR A 390 -0.03 -41.19 -29.12
N GLU A 391 0.67 -41.34 -30.23
CA GLU A 391 1.66 -40.38 -30.73
C GLU A 391 0.99 -39.03 -31.14
N LEU A 392 -0.18 -39.09 -31.81
CA LEU A 392 -0.95 -37.90 -32.11
C LEU A 392 -1.39 -37.15 -30.84
N LEU A 393 -1.92 -37.88 -29.84
CA LEU A 393 -2.34 -37.27 -28.55
C LEU A 393 -1.16 -36.67 -27.80
N LEU A 394 0.02 -37.34 -27.83
CA LEU A 394 1.24 -36.83 -27.22
C LEU A 394 1.70 -35.52 -27.90
N ALA A 395 1.76 -35.49 -29.25
CA ALA A 395 2.14 -34.32 -30.01
C ALA A 395 1.20 -33.12 -29.75
N ARG A 396 -0.11 -33.36 -29.68
CA ARG A 396 -1.11 -32.34 -29.31
C ARG A 396 -0.97 -31.88 -27.85
N GLY A 397 -0.64 -32.78 -26.95
CA GLY A 397 -0.36 -32.46 -25.54
C GLY A 397 0.86 -31.55 -25.41
N LEU A 398 1.95 -31.83 -26.12
CA LEU A 398 3.15 -30.99 -26.19
C LEU A 398 2.86 -29.60 -26.77
N LEU A 399 2.04 -29.53 -27.82
CA LEU A 399 1.61 -28.23 -28.37
C LEU A 399 0.81 -27.41 -27.33
N GLN A 400 -0.12 -28.05 -26.63
CA GLN A 400 -0.89 -27.37 -25.57
C GLN A 400 0.03 -26.86 -24.45
N GLU A 401 0.96 -27.69 -24.02
CA GLU A 401 1.93 -27.30 -22.99
C GLU A 401 2.83 -26.14 -23.45
N SER A 402 3.30 -26.14 -24.71
CA SER A 402 4.11 -25.08 -25.29
C SER A 402 3.34 -23.76 -25.38
N ARG A 403 2.05 -23.80 -25.76
CA ARG A 403 1.17 -22.61 -25.74
C ARG A 403 1.00 -22.04 -24.33
N ASP A 404 0.72 -22.90 -23.36
CA ASP A 404 0.57 -22.48 -21.96
C ASP A 404 1.87 -21.87 -21.42
N LYS A 405 3.04 -22.47 -21.74
CA LYS A 405 4.36 -21.92 -21.36
C LYS A 405 4.64 -20.55 -21.99
N ARG A 406 4.27 -20.36 -23.28
CA ARG A 406 4.40 -19.06 -23.93
C ARG A 406 3.54 -17.99 -23.25
N ILE A 407 2.29 -18.31 -22.93
CA ILE A 407 1.38 -17.40 -22.22
C ILE A 407 1.96 -17.02 -20.86
N ASP A 408 2.46 -18.00 -20.09
CA ASP A 408 3.10 -17.73 -18.81
C ASP A 408 4.37 -16.90 -18.96
N ALA A 409 5.20 -17.16 -19.97
CA ALA A 409 6.42 -16.42 -20.22
C ALA A 409 6.13 -14.95 -20.58
N ILE A 410 5.08 -14.66 -21.34
CA ILE A 410 4.62 -13.29 -21.61
C ILE A 410 4.20 -12.59 -20.32
N LYS A 411 3.35 -13.24 -19.51
CA LYS A 411 2.92 -12.72 -18.22
C LYS A 411 4.13 -12.42 -17.32
N ASP A 412 5.01 -13.38 -17.15
CA ASP A 412 6.18 -13.27 -16.27
C ASP A 412 7.15 -12.17 -16.73
N TYR A 413 7.34 -12.00 -18.06
CA TYR A 413 8.11 -10.90 -18.61
C TYR A 413 7.49 -9.54 -18.30
N GLN A 414 6.18 -9.38 -18.50
CA GLN A 414 5.50 -8.11 -18.25
C GLN A 414 5.53 -7.73 -16.76
N LEU A 415 5.39 -8.72 -15.87
CA LEU A 415 5.53 -8.52 -14.43
C LEU A 415 6.96 -8.14 -14.04
N ALA A 416 7.96 -8.85 -14.58
CA ALA A 416 9.38 -8.55 -14.32
C ALA A 416 9.75 -7.15 -14.84
N LYS A 417 9.25 -6.75 -16.02
CA LYS A 417 9.43 -5.41 -16.58
C LYS A 417 8.81 -4.35 -15.68
N SER A 418 7.58 -4.53 -15.24
CA SER A 418 6.89 -3.61 -14.33
C SER A 418 7.65 -3.47 -13.01
N THR A 419 8.09 -4.58 -12.42
CA THR A 419 8.88 -4.59 -11.19
C THR A 419 10.21 -3.86 -11.37
N TYR A 420 10.92 -4.09 -12.47
CA TYR A 420 12.18 -3.41 -12.75
C TYR A 420 12.01 -1.90 -12.92
N LEU A 421 10.97 -1.47 -13.64
CA LEU A 421 10.65 -0.04 -13.77
C LEU A 421 10.31 0.59 -12.40
N GLN A 422 9.53 -0.09 -11.58
CA GLN A 422 9.18 0.36 -10.23
C GLN A 422 10.41 0.53 -9.35
N VAL A 423 11.28 -0.50 -9.26
CA VAL A 423 12.48 -0.44 -8.40
C VAL A 423 13.55 0.52 -8.92
N THR A 424 13.47 0.96 -10.15
CA THR A 424 14.32 2.01 -10.75
C THR A 424 13.67 3.39 -10.75
N GLY A 425 12.41 3.53 -10.22
CA GLY A 425 11.71 4.80 -10.08
C GLY A 425 11.15 5.35 -11.40
N ARG A 426 10.81 4.49 -12.34
CA ARG A 426 10.32 4.82 -13.70
C ARG A 426 8.91 4.34 -13.94
#